data_021a5aef869f0b5ae89dc4fe165aab46
#
_entry.id   021a5aef869f0b5ae89dc4fe165aab46
#
_cell.length_a   1.000
_cell.length_b   1.000
_cell.length_c   1.000
_cell.angle_alpha   90.00
_cell.angle_beta   90.00
_cell.angle_gamma   90.00
#
_symmetry.space_group_name_H-M   'P 1'
#
loop_
_entity.id
_entity.type
_entity.pdbx_description
1 polymer ?
#
loop_
_entity_poly.entity_id
_entity_poly.type
_entity_poly.pdbx_seq_one_letter_code
_entity_poly.pdbx_strand_id
1 'polypeptide(L)'
;MKCQITNALSDFFFEYETPRQVLVRNRRVGVVCRLIQLGVLAYIIGWVFIYEKGYQSTDTAVSSVFTKMKGVGYTNVTGEERVWDVADYVFPPQGDSSFVVMTNYIITEGQKMGKCPELPGKHNCSSDADCEGGSFKRTGHGHMTGVCDNATKTCEVLAWCPVENDHNIPDPPLLKSAENYTLFIKNSVTFPIFGVTRSNLVEGIDATYINKCLHNTRDSPLCPIFRLGDIVKESGFNFETIAKVGGAIGIVVDWTCNFDVDVKYCKPTYNFHGLYGNPSETDKARASVGYNFRYAKHYMEDKVPKRTLLKVFGIRIDIIVQSLARKFDIIPTLTAIGSGVGIFGVVCWLLLSVTWCCCICFPKENFTRT
;
A
#
# COMPACT_ATOMS: atom_id res chain seq x y z
N MET A 1 18.20 -46.95 -40.80
CA MET A 1 17.86 -45.92 -39.81
C MET A 1 16.63 -46.26 -38.96
N LYS A 2 15.50 -46.75 -39.50
CA LYS A 2 14.32 -47.16 -38.70
C LYS A 2 14.56 -48.29 -37.70
N CYS A 3 15.40 -49.29 -38.04
CA CYS A 3 15.67 -50.42 -37.15
C CYS A 3 16.54 -50.09 -35.91
N GLN A 4 17.38 -49.05 -35.99
CA GLN A 4 18.18 -48.59 -34.84
C GLN A 4 17.39 -47.79 -33.83
N ILE A 5 16.39 -47.03 -34.28
CA ILE A 5 15.52 -46.23 -33.40
C ILE A 5 14.55 -47.13 -32.62
N THR A 6 14.04 -48.19 -33.24
CA THR A 6 13.16 -49.17 -32.56
C THR A 6 13.89 -49.95 -31.53
N ASN A 7 15.15 -50.34 -31.76
CA ASN A 7 15.98 -51.04 -30.73
C ASN A 7 16.31 -50.11 -29.56
N ALA A 8 16.74 -48.89 -29.80
CA ALA A 8 17.00 -47.91 -28.76
C ALA A 8 15.78 -47.61 -27.89
N LEU A 9 14.57 -47.56 -28.50
CA LEU A 9 13.33 -47.41 -27.74
C LEU A 9 12.99 -48.66 -26.95
N SER A 10 13.23 -49.85 -27.50
CA SER A 10 13.01 -51.12 -26.81
C SER A 10 13.92 -51.21 -25.59
N ASP A 11 15.23 -50.95 -25.75
CA ASP A 11 16.21 -50.99 -24.67
C ASP A 11 15.86 -50.01 -23.57
N PHE A 12 15.41 -48.77 -23.90
CA PHE A 12 14.98 -47.79 -22.91
C PHE A 12 13.77 -48.25 -22.08
N PHE A 13 12.80 -48.95 -22.66
CA PHE A 13 11.59 -49.39 -21.95
C PHE A 13 11.71 -50.75 -21.26
N PHE A 14 12.58 -51.65 -21.76
CA PHE A 14 12.64 -53.05 -21.31
C PHE A 14 13.96 -53.41 -20.65
N GLU A 15 14.98 -52.56 -20.72
CA GLU A 15 16.26 -52.76 -20.00
C GLU A 15 16.40 -51.76 -18.86
N TYR A 16 16.63 -52.25 -17.66
CA TYR A 16 16.91 -51.45 -16.45
C TYR A 16 18.34 -51.60 -16.02
N GLU A 17 19.15 -50.56 -16.25
CA GLU A 17 20.55 -50.54 -15.78
C GLU A 17 20.64 -50.19 -14.30
N THR A 18 21.23 -51.08 -13.52
CA THR A 18 21.52 -50.79 -12.09
C THR A 18 22.90 -50.17 -11.92
N PRO A 19 23.05 -49.07 -11.16
CA PRO A 19 24.34 -48.45 -10.92
C PRO A 19 25.23 -49.39 -10.08
N ARG A 20 26.47 -49.61 -10.52
CA ARG A 20 27.47 -50.36 -9.73
C ARG A 20 27.86 -49.57 -8.49
N GLN A 21 27.71 -50.17 -7.33
CA GLN A 21 28.13 -49.60 -6.05
C GLN A 21 29.61 -49.87 -5.79
N VAL A 22 30.34 -48.84 -5.39
CA VAL A 22 31.76 -48.96 -4.96
C VAL A 22 31.85 -48.69 -3.46
N LEU A 23 32.38 -49.66 -2.72
CA LEU A 23 32.58 -49.53 -1.28
C LEU A 23 33.93 -48.88 -0.97
N VAL A 24 33.91 -47.63 -0.46
CA VAL A 24 35.13 -46.92 -0.05
C VAL A 24 35.36 -47.10 1.46
N ARG A 25 36.40 -47.83 1.86
CA ARG A 25 36.76 -48.08 3.26
C ARG A 25 37.80 -47.07 3.78
N ASN A 26 37.42 -45.76 3.81
CA ASN A 26 38.27 -44.72 4.38
C ASN A 26 37.51 -43.95 5.45
N ARG A 27 38.01 -43.96 6.71
CA ARG A 27 37.33 -43.30 7.84
C ARG A 27 37.14 -41.77 7.64
N ARG A 28 38.16 -41.08 7.10
CA ARG A 28 38.11 -39.62 6.89
C ARG A 28 37.03 -39.25 5.85
N VAL A 29 37.03 -39.93 4.72
CA VAL A 29 36.04 -39.76 3.67
C VAL A 29 34.63 -40.06 4.17
N GLY A 30 34.47 -41.16 4.92
CA GLY A 30 33.18 -41.54 5.50
C GLY A 30 32.61 -40.47 6.45
N VAL A 31 33.45 -39.94 7.35
CA VAL A 31 33.02 -38.87 8.28
C VAL A 31 32.62 -37.60 7.55
N VAL A 32 33.42 -37.13 6.58
CA VAL A 32 33.11 -35.95 5.78
C VAL A 32 31.78 -36.12 5.03
N CYS A 33 31.59 -37.27 4.35
CA CYS A 33 30.32 -37.54 3.66
C CYS A 33 29.12 -37.53 4.60
N ARG A 34 29.24 -38.10 5.81
CA ARG A 34 28.16 -38.10 6.80
C ARG A 34 27.86 -36.70 7.34
N LEU A 35 28.87 -35.86 7.56
CA LEU A 35 28.69 -34.48 8.00
C LEU A 35 27.94 -33.64 6.92
N ILE A 36 28.32 -33.83 5.65
CA ILE A 36 27.63 -33.13 4.55
C ILE A 36 26.18 -33.62 4.42
N GLN A 37 25.95 -34.95 4.51
CA GLN A 37 24.58 -35.49 4.50
C GLN A 37 23.73 -34.94 5.64
N LEU A 38 24.27 -34.85 6.85
CA LEU A 38 23.60 -34.26 8.01
C LEU A 38 23.32 -32.75 7.78
N GLY A 39 24.27 -32.02 7.19
CA GLY A 39 24.08 -30.61 6.83
C GLY A 39 22.94 -30.41 5.83
N VAL A 40 22.86 -31.22 4.78
CA VAL A 40 21.77 -31.19 3.80
C VAL A 40 20.45 -31.56 4.47
N LEU A 41 20.41 -32.56 5.31
CA LEU A 41 19.21 -32.97 6.03
C LEU A 41 18.74 -31.86 6.97
N ALA A 42 19.65 -31.23 7.71
CA ALA A 42 19.37 -30.11 8.59
C ALA A 42 18.84 -28.90 7.79
N TYR A 43 19.38 -28.63 6.60
CA TYR A 43 18.88 -27.58 5.70
C TYR A 43 17.45 -27.89 5.22
N ILE A 44 17.18 -29.10 4.75
CA ILE A 44 15.84 -29.48 4.27
C ILE A 44 14.82 -29.37 5.40
N ILE A 45 15.10 -29.93 6.57
CA ILE A 45 14.17 -29.90 7.70
C ILE A 45 14.07 -28.49 8.28
N GLY A 46 15.18 -27.82 8.57
CA GLY A 46 15.20 -26.53 9.24
C GLY A 46 14.73 -25.40 8.34
N TRP A 47 15.26 -25.33 7.13
CA TRP A 47 14.92 -24.22 6.23
C TRP A 47 13.64 -24.49 5.43
N VAL A 48 13.57 -25.58 4.66
CA VAL A 48 12.45 -25.83 3.74
C VAL A 48 11.15 -26.17 4.48
N PHE A 49 11.21 -27.03 5.51
CA PHE A 49 9.99 -27.43 6.23
C PHE A 49 9.61 -26.47 7.35
N ILE A 50 10.54 -26.07 8.23
CA ILE A 50 10.19 -25.25 9.40
C ILE A 50 10.10 -23.78 9.05
N TYR A 51 11.11 -23.20 8.39
CA TYR A 51 11.17 -21.78 8.10
C TYR A 51 10.26 -21.38 6.93
N GLU A 52 10.43 -21.97 5.76
CA GLU A 52 9.65 -21.67 4.55
C GLU A 52 8.22 -22.26 4.61
N LYS A 53 8.01 -23.26 5.49
CA LYS A 53 6.74 -24.02 5.58
C LYS A 53 6.32 -24.63 4.24
N GLY A 54 7.26 -25.22 3.51
CA GLY A 54 7.06 -25.79 2.19
C GLY A 54 6.06 -26.95 2.10
N TYR A 55 5.50 -27.38 3.24
CA TYR A 55 4.42 -28.37 3.34
C TYR A 55 3.02 -27.73 3.27
N GLN A 56 2.92 -26.40 3.21
CA GLN A 56 1.65 -25.70 3.15
C GLN A 56 1.41 -25.13 1.76
N SER A 57 0.17 -25.14 1.31
CA SER A 57 -0.30 -24.30 0.20
C SER A 57 -0.59 -22.89 0.72
N THR A 58 -0.46 -21.90 -0.16
CA THR A 58 -0.70 -20.49 0.14
C THR A 58 -1.87 -19.98 -0.66
N ASP A 59 -2.66 -19.09 -0.06
CA ASP A 59 -3.77 -18.41 -0.70
C ASP A 59 -3.74 -16.93 -0.36
N THR A 60 -4.14 -16.09 -1.30
CA THR A 60 -4.34 -14.65 -1.12
C THR A 60 -5.83 -14.33 -1.17
N ALA A 61 -6.29 -13.50 -0.26
CA ALA A 61 -7.71 -13.20 -0.17
C ALA A 61 -8.17 -12.14 -1.17
N VAL A 62 -9.40 -12.29 -1.61
CA VAL A 62 -10.20 -11.19 -2.16
C VAL A 62 -10.76 -10.41 -0.97
N SER A 63 -10.51 -9.09 -0.95
CA SER A 63 -10.90 -8.23 0.16
C SER A 63 -11.95 -7.21 -0.26
N SER A 64 -12.81 -6.84 0.69
CA SER A 64 -13.75 -5.73 0.57
C SER A 64 -13.60 -4.83 1.80
N VAL A 65 -13.54 -3.52 1.57
CA VAL A 65 -13.38 -2.51 2.62
C VAL A 65 -14.53 -1.52 2.54
N PHE A 66 -15.13 -1.25 3.70
CA PHE A 66 -16.13 -0.19 3.86
C PHE A 66 -15.68 0.73 4.98
N THR A 67 -15.73 2.03 4.74
CA THR A 67 -15.32 3.04 5.71
C THR A 67 -16.47 3.96 6.05
N LYS A 68 -16.47 4.43 7.29
CA LYS A 68 -17.38 5.48 7.75
C LYS A 68 -16.62 6.44 8.65
N MET A 69 -16.70 7.72 8.33
CA MET A 69 -16.20 8.79 9.19
C MET A 69 -17.31 9.32 10.09
N LYS A 70 -16.95 9.74 11.29
CA LYS A 70 -17.82 10.48 12.21
C LYS A 70 -17.03 11.62 12.85
N GLY A 71 -17.70 12.75 13.01
CA GLY A 71 -17.16 13.95 13.63
C GLY A 71 -17.89 15.18 13.09
N VAL A 72 -17.83 16.25 13.83
CA VAL A 72 -18.39 17.55 13.45
C VAL A 72 -17.31 18.61 13.61
N GLY A 73 -17.06 19.34 12.53
CA GLY A 73 -16.18 20.49 12.53
C GLY A 73 -16.94 21.80 12.75
N TYR A 74 -16.25 22.75 13.34
CA TYR A 74 -16.75 24.10 13.50
C TYR A 74 -15.67 25.10 13.10
N THR A 75 -16.04 26.08 12.31
CA THR A 75 -15.14 27.16 11.91
C THR A 75 -15.85 28.50 12.09
N ASN A 76 -15.10 29.47 12.54
CA ASN A 76 -15.55 30.86 12.58
C ASN A 76 -14.46 31.71 11.89
N VAL A 77 -14.73 32.09 10.65
CA VAL A 77 -13.81 32.89 9.84
C VAL A 77 -14.47 34.23 9.59
N THR A 78 -13.83 35.31 10.03
CA THR A 78 -14.30 36.70 9.88
C THR A 78 -15.74 36.96 10.37
N GLY A 79 -16.18 36.18 11.41
CA GLY A 79 -17.52 36.30 11.99
C GLY A 79 -18.59 35.41 11.31
N GLU A 80 -18.24 34.69 10.27
CA GLU A 80 -19.10 33.66 9.69
C GLU A 80 -18.89 32.33 10.39
N GLU A 81 -19.91 31.86 11.07
CA GLU A 81 -19.92 30.57 11.73
C GLU A 81 -20.37 29.48 10.75
N ARG A 82 -19.61 28.41 10.67
CA ARG A 82 -19.94 27.28 9.78
C ARG A 82 -19.69 25.95 10.49
N VAL A 83 -20.70 25.08 10.40
CA VAL A 83 -20.61 23.69 10.84
C VAL A 83 -20.28 22.82 9.64
N TRP A 84 -19.37 21.88 9.83
CA TRP A 84 -18.93 20.93 8.80
C TRP A 84 -19.26 19.52 9.26
N ASP A 85 -20.02 18.80 8.47
CA ASP A 85 -20.33 17.39 8.69
C ASP A 85 -19.58 16.48 7.71
N VAL A 86 -19.83 15.18 7.80
CA VAL A 86 -19.16 14.17 6.96
C VAL A 86 -19.37 14.42 5.47
N ALA A 87 -20.54 14.93 5.07
CA ALA A 87 -20.83 15.18 3.67
C ALA A 87 -20.02 16.36 3.09
N ASP A 88 -19.52 17.23 3.96
CA ASP A 88 -18.76 18.41 3.56
C ASP A 88 -17.25 18.19 3.59
N TYR A 89 -16.73 17.36 4.51
CA TYR A 89 -15.29 17.23 4.70
C TYR A 89 -14.68 15.91 4.21
N VAL A 90 -15.48 14.91 3.78
CA VAL A 90 -14.97 13.65 3.21
C VAL A 90 -15.13 13.65 1.69
N PHE A 91 -14.05 13.38 0.99
CA PHE A 91 -14.02 13.32 -0.48
C PHE A 91 -13.38 12.01 -0.97
N PRO A 92 -14.05 11.21 -1.82
CA PRO A 92 -15.46 11.32 -2.21
C PRO A 92 -16.41 11.01 -1.04
N PRO A 93 -17.70 11.41 -1.10
CA PRO A 93 -18.68 11.18 -0.03
C PRO A 93 -18.92 9.69 0.29
N GLN A 94 -18.73 8.82 -0.68
CA GLN A 94 -18.75 7.38 -0.48
C GLN A 94 -17.31 6.91 -0.24
N GLY A 95 -17.04 6.48 0.99
CA GLY A 95 -15.74 5.99 1.40
C GLY A 95 -15.49 4.57 0.92
N ASP A 96 -14.70 4.45 -0.12
CA ASP A 96 -14.06 3.21 -0.54
C ASP A 96 -12.75 3.00 0.21
N SER A 97 -11.82 2.27 -0.38
CA SER A 97 -10.48 2.06 0.17
C SER A 97 -9.60 3.32 0.17
N SER A 98 -9.99 4.38 -0.53
CA SER A 98 -9.25 5.64 -0.62
C SER A 98 -10.18 6.83 -0.54
N PHE A 99 -9.90 7.76 0.36
CA PHE A 99 -10.65 9.01 0.54
C PHE A 99 -9.79 10.08 1.19
N VAL A 100 -10.28 11.32 1.16
CA VAL A 100 -9.60 12.48 1.74
C VAL A 100 -10.47 13.07 2.83
N VAL A 101 -9.86 13.37 3.96
CA VAL A 101 -10.48 14.13 5.05
C VAL A 101 -9.95 15.56 4.98
N MET A 102 -10.84 16.51 4.71
CA MET A 102 -10.48 17.93 4.68
C MET A 102 -10.09 18.41 6.09
N THR A 103 -8.95 19.07 6.17
CA THR A 103 -8.42 19.63 7.42
C THR A 103 -8.22 21.14 7.33
N ASN A 104 -8.05 21.65 6.09
CA ASN A 104 -7.89 23.07 5.83
C ASN A 104 -8.47 23.40 4.45
N TYR A 105 -8.86 24.64 4.23
CA TYR A 105 -9.42 25.04 2.95
C TYR A 105 -9.27 26.54 2.68
N ILE A 106 -9.32 26.89 1.39
CA ILE A 106 -9.50 28.24 0.90
C ILE A 106 -10.80 28.25 0.10
N ILE A 107 -11.70 29.17 0.40
CA ILE A 107 -13.00 29.29 -0.26
C ILE A 107 -13.02 30.55 -1.13
N THR A 108 -13.55 30.43 -2.35
CA THR A 108 -13.84 31.55 -3.24
C THR A 108 -15.31 31.46 -3.62
N GLU A 109 -16.13 32.32 -3.03
CA GLU A 109 -17.57 32.31 -3.20
C GLU A 109 -18.03 33.19 -4.37
N GLY A 110 -19.23 32.94 -4.86
CA GLY A 110 -19.90 33.80 -5.84
C GLY A 110 -19.23 33.88 -7.21
N GLN A 111 -18.36 32.96 -7.57
CA GLN A 111 -17.70 32.97 -8.87
C GLN A 111 -18.74 32.85 -10.00
N LYS A 112 -18.65 33.74 -10.98
CA LYS A 112 -19.43 33.71 -12.23
C LYS A 112 -18.49 33.80 -13.44
N MET A 113 -18.93 33.28 -14.57
CA MET A 113 -18.18 33.42 -15.81
C MET A 113 -18.21 34.89 -16.26
N GLY A 114 -17.05 35.48 -16.51
CA GLY A 114 -16.94 36.88 -16.88
C GLY A 114 -15.49 37.31 -17.09
N LYS A 115 -15.32 38.62 -17.19
CA LYS A 115 -14.00 39.24 -17.32
C LYS A 115 -13.62 39.88 -15.99
N CYS A 116 -12.39 39.65 -15.56
CA CYS A 116 -11.82 40.21 -14.35
C CYS A 116 -10.29 40.28 -14.45
N PRO A 117 -9.64 41.13 -13.65
CA PRO A 117 -8.20 41.19 -13.60
C PRO A 117 -7.64 39.92 -13.00
N GLU A 118 -6.45 39.51 -13.43
CA GLU A 118 -5.67 38.45 -12.85
C GLU A 118 -5.12 38.90 -11.48
N LEU A 119 -4.67 37.94 -10.66
CA LEU A 119 -4.10 38.24 -9.35
C LEU A 119 -2.83 39.10 -9.45
N PRO A 120 -2.64 40.05 -8.51
CA PRO A 120 -1.39 40.80 -8.40
C PRO A 120 -0.17 39.86 -8.30
N GLY A 121 0.86 40.17 -9.10
CA GLY A 121 2.06 39.33 -9.19
C GLY A 121 1.98 38.21 -10.25
N LYS A 122 0.80 37.95 -10.81
CA LYS A 122 0.62 37.09 -11.98
C LYS A 122 0.27 37.96 -13.20
N HIS A 123 1.05 37.80 -14.28
CA HIS A 123 0.81 38.50 -15.58
C HIS A 123 0.67 40.02 -15.43
N ASN A 124 1.68 40.63 -14.78
CA ASN A 124 1.74 42.07 -14.64
C ASN A 124 1.87 42.74 -16.01
N CYS A 125 1.24 43.89 -16.14
CA CYS A 125 1.22 44.71 -17.37
C CYS A 125 1.39 46.18 -17.03
N SER A 126 1.91 46.92 -18.01
CA SER A 126 1.99 48.39 -18.00
C SER A 126 1.09 49.00 -19.08
N SER A 127 0.83 48.24 -20.14
CA SER A 127 -0.01 48.61 -21.26
C SER A 127 -0.71 47.39 -21.84
N ASP A 128 -1.72 47.60 -22.70
CA ASP A 128 -2.43 46.51 -23.38
C ASP A 128 -1.52 45.65 -24.27
N ALA A 129 -0.41 46.22 -24.76
CA ALA A 129 0.56 45.50 -25.57
C ALA A 129 1.24 44.35 -24.82
N ASP A 130 1.26 44.40 -23.47
CA ASP A 130 1.84 43.35 -22.60
C ASP A 130 0.89 42.15 -22.44
N CYS A 131 -0.40 42.34 -22.80
CA CYS A 131 -1.48 41.38 -22.64
C CYS A 131 -1.87 40.80 -24.02
N GLU A 132 -1.26 39.66 -24.40
CA GLU A 132 -1.53 38.98 -25.66
C GLU A 132 -2.94 38.39 -25.69
N GLY A 133 -3.88 39.06 -26.37
CA GLY A 133 -5.28 38.62 -26.44
C GLY A 133 -5.46 37.25 -27.08
N GLY A 134 -6.35 36.46 -26.50
CA GLY A 134 -6.60 35.06 -26.91
C GLY A 134 -5.54 34.05 -26.45
N SER A 135 -4.48 34.51 -25.81
CA SER A 135 -3.45 33.60 -25.28
C SER A 135 -3.88 32.95 -23.97
N PHE A 136 -3.33 31.78 -23.71
CA PHE A 136 -3.51 31.03 -22.45
C PHE A 136 -2.14 30.77 -21.83
N LYS A 137 -1.95 31.21 -20.60
CA LYS A 137 -0.72 30.93 -19.86
C LYS A 137 -0.97 29.87 -18.79
N ARG A 138 -0.04 28.91 -18.66
CA ARG A 138 -0.15 27.77 -17.74
C ARG A 138 -0.37 28.17 -16.27
N THR A 139 0.11 29.33 -15.86
CA THR A 139 -0.01 29.86 -14.49
C THR A 139 -1.20 30.80 -14.30
N GLY A 140 -1.95 31.11 -15.36
CA GLY A 140 -3.11 31.99 -15.35
C GLY A 140 -4.41 31.24 -15.03
N HIS A 141 -5.47 32.01 -14.74
CA HIS A 141 -6.79 31.49 -14.39
C HIS A 141 -7.77 31.46 -15.57
N GLY A 142 -7.41 32.06 -16.72
CA GLY A 142 -8.31 32.14 -17.87
C GLY A 142 -7.61 32.55 -19.17
N HIS A 143 -8.40 32.89 -20.17
CA HIS A 143 -7.93 33.41 -21.44
C HIS A 143 -7.74 34.93 -21.35
N MET A 144 -6.57 35.42 -21.76
CA MET A 144 -6.29 36.86 -21.78
C MET A 144 -7.17 37.57 -22.80
N THR A 145 -7.75 38.72 -22.43
CA THR A 145 -8.58 39.53 -23.30
C THR A 145 -7.80 40.52 -24.16
N GLY A 146 -6.54 40.76 -23.83
CA GLY A 146 -5.68 41.75 -24.47
C GLY A 146 -5.78 43.15 -23.85
N VAL A 147 -6.43 43.27 -22.68
CA VAL A 147 -6.58 44.52 -21.94
C VAL A 147 -5.78 44.46 -20.65
N CYS A 148 -5.06 45.52 -20.33
CA CYS A 148 -4.37 45.75 -19.08
C CYS A 148 -5.26 46.49 -18.10
N ASP A 149 -5.60 45.93 -16.98
CA ASP A 149 -6.33 46.63 -15.92
C ASP A 149 -5.41 47.60 -15.17
N ASN A 150 -5.73 48.89 -15.28
CA ASN A 150 -4.94 49.96 -14.71
C ASN A 150 -4.97 50.01 -13.17
N ALA A 151 -5.98 49.42 -12.53
CA ALA A 151 -6.14 49.39 -11.07
C ALA A 151 -5.25 48.35 -10.43
N THR A 152 -5.23 47.14 -10.97
CA THR A 152 -4.46 46.00 -10.46
C THR A 152 -3.08 45.85 -11.10
N LYS A 153 -2.83 46.53 -12.24
CA LYS A 153 -1.64 46.36 -13.08
C LYS A 153 -1.41 44.93 -13.54
N THR A 154 -2.52 44.23 -13.82
CA THR A 154 -2.54 42.84 -14.31
C THR A 154 -3.42 42.71 -15.54
N CYS A 155 -3.12 41.72 -16.38
CA CYS A 155 -3.94 41.47 -17.56
C CYS A 155 -5.35 41.01 -17.19
N GLU A 156 -6.37 41.54 -17.89
CA GLU A 156 -7.76 41.08 -17.81
C GLU A 156 -7.88 39.70 -18.44
N VAL A 157 -8.61 38.79 -17.76
CA VAL A 157 -8.87 37.42 -18.21
C VAL A 157 -10.34 37.11 -18.28
N LEU A 158 -10.75 36.34 -19.27
CA LEU A 158 -12.05 35.69 -19.32
C LEU A 158 -11.99 34.42 -18.52
N ALA A 159 -12.60 34.39 -17.36
CA ALA A 159 -12.49 33.33 -16.36
C ALA A 159 -13.71 33.21 -15.45
N TRP A 160 -13.66 32.35 -14.47
CA TRP A 160 -14.55 32.37 -13.32
C TRP A 160 -14.11 33.48 -12.35
N CYS A 161 -14.90 34.54 -12.28
CA CYS A 161 -14.60 35.76 -11.54
C CYS A 161 -15.39 35.86 -10.22
N PRO A 162 -14.76 36.27 -9.11
CA PRO A 162 -13.35 36.60 -8.96
C PRO A 162 -12.42 35.40 -9.09
N VAL A 163 -11.17 35.62 -9.54
CA VAL A 163 -10.17 34.56 -9.63
C VAL A 163 -9.77 34.08 -8.22
N GLU A 164 -9.38 32.80 -8.11
CA GLU A 164 -8.97 32.22 -6.85
C GLU A 164 -7.66 32.86 -6.34
N ASN A 165 -7.65 33.32 -5.10
CA ASN A 165 -6.44 33.74 -4.40
C ASN A 165 -5.97 32.62 -3.48
N ASP A 166 -4.92 31.91 -3.87
CA ASP A 166 -4.38 30.76 -3.17
C ASP A 166 -2.99 30.98 -2.51
N HIS A 167 -2.59 32.26 -2.38
CA HIS A 167 -1.29 32.61 -1.83
C HIS A 167 -1.19 32.35 -0.32
N ASN A 168 -2.27 32.57 0.43
CA ASN A 168 -2.26 32.47 1.88
C ASN A 168 -3.06 31.24 2.34
N ILE A 169 -2.34 30.21 2.76
CA ILE A 169 -2.95 29.03 3.40
C ILE A 169 -3.23 29.39 4.86
N PRO A 170 -4.46 29.18 5.37
CA PRO A 170 -4.80 29.46 6.77
C PRO A 170 -3.87 28.72 7.74
N ASP A 171 -3.36 29.45 8.73
CA ASP A 171 -2.49 28.94 9.79
C ASP A 171 -2.92 29.61 11.13
N PRO A 172 -3.43 28.87 12.12
CA PRO A 172 -3.58 27.40 12.18
C PRO A 172 -4.62 26.82 11.19
N PRO A 173 -4.61 25.49 10.93
CA PRO A 173 -5.57 24.85 10.06
C PRO A 173 -7.00 25.04 10.59
N LEU A 174 -7.96 25.38 9.68
CA LEU A 174 -9.30 25.76 10.04
C LEU A 174 -10.08 24.65 10.74
N LEU A 175 -9.90 23.40 10.30
CA LEU A 175 -10.55 22.21 10.88
C LEU A 175 -9.59 21.45 11.79
N LYS A 176 -8.97 22.13 12.77
CA LYS A 176 -8.12 21.47 13.77
C LYS A 176 -8.90 20.40 14.56
N SER A 177 -10.22 20.55 14.72
CA SER A 177 -11.11 19.56 15.34
C SER A 177 -11.09 18.20 14.63
N ALA A 178 -10.65 18.14 13.39
CA ALA A 178 -10.52 16.89 12.62
C ALA A 178 -9.58 15.86 13.29
N GLU A 179 -8.68 16.31 14.17
CA GLU A 179 -7.87 15.41 15.00
C GLU A 179 -8.72 14.41 15.80
N ASN A 180 -9.90 14.82 16.22
CA ASN A 180 -10.82 14.02 17.04
C ASN A 180 -11.85 13.24 16.21
N TYR A 181 -11.84 13.36 14.88
CA TYR A 181 -12.74 12.58 14.04
C TYR A 181 -12.39 11.10 14.12
N THR A 182 -13.42 10.27 14.01
CA THR A 182 -13.26 8.83 14.10
C THR A 182 -13.55 8.16 12.78
N LEU A 183 -12.68 7.24 12.40
CA LEU A 183 -12.78 6.39 11.23
C LEU A 183 -13.17 4.98 11.66
N PHE A 184 -14.31 4.50 11.21
CA PHE A 184 -14.71 3.10 11.32
C PHE A 184 -14.32 2.36 10.05
N ILE A 185 -13.58 1.27 10.17
CA ILE A 185 -13.17 0.40 9.07
C ILE A 185 -13.85 -0.95 9.23
N LYS A 186 -14.67 -1.34 8.27
CA LYS A 186 -15.20 -2.69 8.14
C LYS A 186 -14.50 -3.38 6.97
N ASN A 187 -13.76 -4.43 7.27
CA ASN A 187 -13.04 -5.20 6.27
C ASN A 187 -13.49 -6.67 6.31
N SER A 188 -13.69 -7.24 5.14
CA SER A 188 -13.97 -8.66 4.95
C SER A 188 -13.00 -9.23 3.92
N VAL A 189 -12.45 -10.39 4.22
CA VAL A 189 -11.51 -11.12 3.36
C VAL A 189 -12.05 -12.53 3.11
N THR A 190 -11.96 -12.98 1.87
CA THR A 190 -12.35 -14.33 1.46
C THR A 190 -11.16 -15.00 0.78
N PHE A 191 -10.74 -16.13 1.32
CA PHE A 191 -9.69 -16.98 0.76
C PHE A 191 -10.34 -18.01 -0.16
N PRO A 192 -10.26 -17.84 -1.49
CA PRO A 192 -11.04 -18.66 -2.42
C PRO A 192 -10.60 -20.12 -2.45
N ILE A 193 -9.29 -20.41 -2.39
CA ILE A 193 -8.76 -21.78 -2.42
C ILE A 193 -9.21 -22.56 -1.18
N PHE A 194 -9.22 -21.92 -0.02
CA PHE A 194 -9.59 -22.58 1.24
C PHE A 194 -11.09 -22.47 1.56
N GLY A 195 -11.86 -21.68 0.80
CA GLY A 195 -13.29 -21.46 1.00
C GLY A 195 -13.62 -20.78 2.34
N VAL A 196 -12.70 -19.98 2.89
CA VAL A 196 -12.84 -19.35 4.21
C VAL A 196 -13.06 -17.84 4.05
N THR A 197 -14.12 -17.33 4.67
CA THR A 197 -14.38 -15.89 4.78
C THR A 197 -14.20 -15.43 6.21
N ARG A 198 -13.50 -14.30 6.39
CA ARG A 198 -13.28 -13.66 7.70
C ARG A 198 -13.61 -12.18 7.63
N SER A 199 -14.03 -11.64 8.76
CA SER A 199 -14.28 -10.20 8.93
C SER A 199 -13.47 -9.68 10.11
N ASN A 200 -13.08 -8.42 10.07
CA ASN A 200 -12.44 -7.75 11.21
C ASN A 200 -13.38 -7.54 12.39
N LEU A 201 -14.70 -7.68 12.18
CA LEU A 201 -15.67 -7.79 13.25
C LEU A 201 -15.70 -9.23 13.75
N VAL A 202 -14.72 -9.59 14.57
CA VAL A 202 -14.61 -10.95 15.14
C VAL A 202 -15.63 -11.20 16.25
N GLU A 203 -15.80 -12.47 16.62
CA GLU A 203 -16.66 -12.86 17.73
C GLU A 203 -16.32 -12.09 19.01
N GLY A 204 -17.33 -11.53 19.68
CA GLY A 204 -17.17 -10.66 20.86
C GLY A 204 -17.13 -9.15 20.56
N ILE A 205 -17.07 -8.75 19.30
CA ILE A 205 -17.24 -7.35 18.88
C ILE A 205 -18.72 -7.12 18.54
N ASP A 206 -19.51 -6.79 19.55
CA ASP A 206 -20.92 -6.44 19.40
C ASP A 206 -21.12 -4.92 19.25
N ALA A 207 -22.36 -4.51 19.04
CA ALA A 207 -22.70 -3.10 18.89
C ALA A 207 -22.40 -2.27 20.14
N THR A 208 -22.47 -2.86 21.31
CA THR A 208 -22.15 -2.21 22.59
C THR A 208 -20.66 -1.96 22.74
N TYR A 209 -19.84 -2.89 22.31
CA TYR A 209 -18.39 -2.73 22.28
C TYR A 209 -17.98 -1.68 21.26
N ILE A 210 -18.49 -1.76 20.02
CA ILE A 210 -18.17 -0.80 18.93
C ILE A 210 -18.51 0.63 19.34
N ASN A 211 -19.60 0.86 20.06
CA ASN A 211 -20.00 2.21 20.47
C ASN A 211 -19.07 2.84 21.52
N LYS A 212 -18.24 2.07 22.19
CA LYS A 212 -17.38 2.52 23.29
C LYS A 212 -15.89 2.36 23.01
N CYS A 213 -15.52 1.46 22.10
CA CYS A 213 -14.11 1.17 21.84
C CYS A 213 -13.46 2.25 20.98
N LEU A 214 -12.18 2.45 21.21
CA LEU A 214 -11.26 3.18 20.35
C LEU A 214 -10.01 2.31 20.17
N HIS A 215 -9.51 2.24 18.94
CA HIS A 215 -8.34 1.43 18.65
C HIS A 215 -7.13 1.89 19.45
N ASN A 216 -6.47 0.94 20.08
CA ASN A 216 -5.19 1.14 20.74
C ASN A 216 -4.38 -0.15 20.56
N THR A 217 -3.18 -0.02 20.08
CA THR A 217 -2.31 -1.16 19.77
C THR A 217 -2.06 -2.08 20.98
N ARG A 218 -2.13 -1.54 22.22
CA ARG A 218 -1.91 -2.31 23.46
C ARG A 218 -3.20 -2.83 24.07
N ASP A 219 -4.21 -1.96 24.22
CA ASP A 219 -5.37 -2.24 25.07
C ASP A 219 -6.56 -2.79 24.26
N SER A 220 -6.74 -2.32 23.01
CA SER A 220 -7.86 -2.67 22.15
C SER A 220 -7.46 -2.83 20.67
N PRO A 221 -6.56 -3.78 20.36
CA PRO A 221 -5.99 -3.92 19.02
C PRO A 221 -7.01 -4.37 17.96
N LEU A 222 -8.11 -4.93 18.36
CA LEU A 222 -9.17 -5.41 17.44
C LEU A 222 -10.32 -4.43 17.27
N CYS A 223 -10.31 -3.28 17.96
CA CYS A 223 -11.34 -2.26 17.78
C CYS A 223 -11.26 -1.67 16.36
N PRO A 224 -12.35 -1.64 15.59
CA PRO A 224 -12.37 -1.17 14.22
C PRO A 224 -12.52 0.35 14.09
N ILE A 225 -12.48 1.09 15.21
CA ILE A 225 -12.65 2.55 15.27
C ILE A 225 -11.33 3.21 15.60
N PHE A 226 -10.89 4.10 14.74
CA PHE A 226 -9.60 4.80 14.82
C PHE A 226 -9.83 6.30 14.94
N ARG A 227 -9.14 6.97 15.87
CA ARG A 227 -9.09 8.43 15.91
C ARG A 227 -8.09 8.95 14.89
N LEU A 228 -8.44 9.97 14.13
CA LEU A 228 -7.59 10.49 13.05
C LEU A 228 -6.24 10.99 13.59
N GLY A 229 -6.23 11.65 14.74
CA GLY A 229 -4.98 12.09 15.40
C GLY A 229 -4.04 10.94 15.75
N ASP A 230 -4.59 9.79 16.17
CA ASP A 230 -3.79 8.61 16.51
C ASP A 230 -3.23 7.95 15.25
N ILE A 231 -4.01 7.86 14.17
CA ILE A 231 -3.54 7.40 12.85
C ILE A 231 -2.35 8.24 12.37
N VAL A 232 -2.47 9.57 12.46
CA VAL A 232 -1.42 10.51 12.06
C VAL A 232 -0.16 10.33 12.90
N LYS A 233 -0.32 10.21 14.22
CA LYS A 233 0.79 10.01 15.16
C LYS A 233 1.51 8.68 14.93
N GLU A 234 0.77 7.59 14.76
CA GLU A 234 1.35 6.26 14.53
C GLU A 234 2.02 6.15 13.15
N SER A 235 1.58 6.95 12.17
CA SER A 235 2.24 7.06 10.86
C SER A 235 3.51 7.93 10.85
N GLY A 236 3.89 8.49 12.01
CA GLY A 236 5.12 9.29 12.19
C GLY A 236 4.98 10.77 11.83
N PHE A 237 3.76 11.27 11.61
CA PHE A 237 3.52 12.68 11.30
C PHE A 237 3.09 13.49 12.51
N ASN A 238 3.32 14.81 12.45
CA ASN A 238 2.70 15.77 13.34
C ASN A 238 1.36 16.23 12.73
N PHE A 239 0.27 16.18 13.54
CA PHE A 239 -1.07 16.51 13.05
C PHE A 239 -1.17 17.97 12.57
N GLU A 240 -0.64 18.94 13.29
CA GLU A 240 -0.73 20.36 12.91
C GLU A 240 -0.06 20.63 11.56
N THR A 241 1.07 19.99 11.32
CA THR A 241 1.82 20.16 10.07
C THR A 241 1.07 19.54 8.88
N ILE A 242 0.60 18.29 9.00
CA ILE A 242 -0.09 17.61 7.92
C ILE A 242 -1.50 18.18 7.69
N ALA A 243 -2.16 18.67 8.73
CA ALA A 243 -3.47 19.29 8.61
C ALA A 243 -3.44 20.62 7.85
N LYS A 244 -2.32 21.37 7.91
CA LYS A 244 -2.16 22.66 7.22
C LYS A 244 -2.05 22.51 5.71
N VAL A 245 -1.20 21.62 5.24
CA VAL A 245 -0.86 21.47 3.82
C VAL A 245 -1.37 20.19 3.18
N GLY A 246 -1.89 19.28 4.00
CA GLY A 246 -2.32 17.95 3.57
C GLY A 246 -1.18 16.95 3.50
N GLY A 247 -1.55 15.68 3.31
CA GLY A 247 -0.61 14.57 3.13
C GLY A 247 -1.34 13.27 2.82
N ALA A 248 -0.59 12.17 2.73
CA ALA A 248 -1.15 10.84 2.46
C ALA A 248 -0.64 9.82 3.47
N ILE A 249 -1.57 9.03 3.99
CA ILE A 249 -1.34 7.99 4.99
C ILE A 249 -1.92 6.67 4.48
N GLY A 250 -1.13 5.60 4.56
CA GLY A 250 -1.56 4.23 4.31
C GLY A 250 -1.94 3.52 5.60
N ILE A 251 -3.12 2.93 5.64
CA ILE A 251 -3.55 2.01 6.69
C ILE A 251 -3.46 0.61 6.12
N VAL A 252 -2.50 -0.17 6.57
CA VAL A 252 -2.32 -1.55 6.14
C VAL A 252 -3.08 -2.47 7.08
N VAL A 253 -4.05 -3.19 6.55
CA VAL A 253 -4.78 -4.25 7.24
C VAL A 253 -4.18 -5.57 6.83
N ASP A 254 -3.40 -6.19 7.71
CA ASP A 254 -2.69 -7.44 7.43
C ASP A 254 -3.43 -8.64 8.02
N TRP A 255 -3.70 -9.63 7.14
CA TRP A 255 -4.33 -10.89 7.44
C TRP A 255 -3.35 -12.05 7.23
N THR A 256 -2.50 -12.28 8.21
CA THR A 256 -1.60 -13.44 8.18
C THR A 256 -2.25 -14.60 8.91
N CYS A 257 -2.83 -15.55 8.16
CA CYS A 257 -3.64 -16.64 8.69
C CYS A 257 -2.97 -18.01 8.49
N ASN A 258 -3.13 -18.89 9.49
CA ASN A 258 -2.75 -20.29 9.39
C ASN A 258 -4.00 -21.15 9.67
N PHE A 259 -4.48 -21.84 8.63
CA PHE A 259 -5.69 -22.68 8.72
C PHE A 259 -5.40 -24.14 9.11
N ASP A 260 -4.20 -24.44 9.54
CA ASP A 260 -3.88 -25.69 10.25
C ASP A 260 -4.35 -25.62 11.70
N VAL A 261 -4.58 -24.41 12.21
CA VAL A 261 -5.18 -24.12 13.51
C VAL A 261 -6.61 -23.62 13.31
N ASP A 262 -7.33 -23.46 14.42
CA ASP A 262 -8.70 -22.96 14.40
C ASP A 262 -8.79 -21.57 13.72
N VAL A 263 -9.75 -21.42 12.82
CA VAL A 263 -10.02 -20.21 12.04
C VAL A 263 -10.25 -18.97 12.91
N LYS A 264 -10.66 -19.12 14.16
CA LYS A 264 -10.83 -18.01 15.13
C LYS A 264 -9.53 -17.22 15.40
N TYR A 265 -8.36 -17.84 15.20
CA TYR A 265 -7.07 -17.17 15.37
C TYR A 265 -6.67 -16.30 14.16
N CYS A 266 -7.36 -16.44 13.04
CA CYS A 266 -7.18 -15.55 11.90
C CYS A 266 -7.85 -14.20 12.20
N LYS A 267 -7.04 -13.22 12.60
CA LYS A 267 -7.45 -11.87 13.02
C LYS A 267 -6.58 -10.84 12.29
N PRO A 268 -7.11 -9.64 11.98
CA PRO A 268 -6.33 -8.60 11.34
C PRO A 268 -5.38 -7.92 12.32
N THR A 269 -4.27 -7.42 11.79
CA THR A 269 -3.41 -6.43 12.43
C THR A 269 -3.42 -5.14 11.62
N TYR A 270 -3.27 -4.00 12.29
CA TYR A 270 -3.31 -2.68 11.66
C TYR A 270 -1.96 -2.00 11.80
N ASN A 271 -1.42 -1.54 10.67
CA ASN A 271 -0.17 -0.80 10.60
C ASN A 271 -0.40 0.53 9.86
N PHE A 272 0.24 1.60 10.33
CA PHE A 272 0.07 2.94 9.80
C PHE A 272 1.39 3.43 9.21
N HIS A 273 1.34 3.92 7.97
CA HIS A 273 2.52 4.36 7.24
C HIS A 273 2.28 5.72 6.61
N GLY A 274 3.21 6.65 6.81
CA GLY A 274 3.24 7.88 6.04
C GLY A 274 3.65 7.59 4.60
N LEU A 275 2.76 7.89 3.65
CA LEU A 275 3.03 7.68 2.22
C LEU A 275 3.65 8.92 1.58
N TYR A 276 3.17 10.11 1.97
CA TYR A 276 3.60 11.37 1.41
C TYR A 276 3.28 12.53 2.34
N GLY A 277 4.18 13.51 2.44
CA GLY A 277 3.94 14.75 3.19
C GLY A 277 4.83 14.96 4.41
N ASN A 278 5.96 14.25 4.53
CA ASN A 278 6.92 14.53 5.60
C ASN A 278 7.77 15.77 5.22
N PRO A 279 7.56 16.93 5.88
CA PRO A 279 8.28 18.15 5.57
C PRO A 279 9.72 18.18 6.09
N SER A 280 10.16 17.16 6.83
CA SER A 280 11.47 17.14 7.48
C SER A 280 12.61 16.60 6.60
N GLU A 281 12.31 15.99 5.46
CA GLU A 281 13.35 15.52 4.56
C GLU A 281 13.57 16.47 3.39
N THR A 282 14.62 17.25 3.52
CA THR A 282 15.34 18.00 2.47
C THR A 282 14.52 18.93 1.57
N ASP A 283 14.65 20.18 1.86
CA ASP A 283 14.26 21.41 1.17
C ASP A 283 14.42 21.52 -0.36
N LYS A 284 14.76 20.48 -1.05
CA LYS A 284 15.06 20.55 -2.50
C LYS A 284 13.88 20.24 -3.43
N ALA A 285 12.76 19.74 -2.90
CA ALA A 285 11.55 19.44 -3.68
C ALA A 285 10.33 20.24 -3.21
N ARG A 286 10.50 21.52 -2.90
CA ARG A 286 9.43 22.43 -2.45
C ARG A 286 8.28 22.64 -3.47
N ALA A 287 8.36 22.11 -4.65
CA ALA A 287 7.38 22.35 -5.71
C ALA A 287 6.02 21.68 -5.48
N SER A 288 5.91 20.71 -4.56
CA SER A 288 4.68 19.95 -4.34
C SER A 288 4.65 19.31 -2.95
N VAL A 289 4.68 20.13 -1.90
CA VAL A 289 4.53 19.64 -0.51
C VAL A 289 3.05 19.58 -0.17
N GLY A 290 2.62 18.44 0.41
CA GLY A 290 1.25 18.24 0.88
C GLY A 290 0.31 17.65 -0.17
N TYR A 291 -0.96 17.54 0.20
CA TYR A 291 -2.03 17.02 -0.64
C TYR A 291 -3.18 18.03 -0.70
N ASN A 292 -3.49 18.51 -1.90
CA ASN A 292 -4.61 19.43 -2.12
C ASN A 292 -5.29 19.16 -3.45
N PHE A 293 -6.56 19.54 -3.53
CA PHE A 293 -7.34 19.49 -4.75
C PHE A 293 -8.40 20.61 -4.73
N ARG A 294 -9.07 20.80 -5.86
CA ARG A 294 -10.14 21.78 -5.98
C ARG A 294 -11.47 21.09 -6.20
N TYR A 295 -12.49 21.59 -5.52
CA TYR A 295 -13.87 21.16 -5.67
C TYR A 295 -14.76 22.38 -5.86
N ALA A 296 -15.67 22.33 -6.84
CA ALA A 296 -16.59 23.42 -7.12
C ALA A 296 -18.04 23.01 -6.92
N LYS A 297 -18.78 23.74 -6.09
CA LYS A 297 -20.23 23.61 -5.93
C LYS A 297 -20.92 24.62 -6.86
N HIS A 298 -21.63 24.15 -7.89
CA HIS A 298 -22.35 24.99 -8.83
C HIS A 298 -23.79 25.21 -8.37
N TYR A 299 -24.28 26.43 -8.54
CA TYR A 299 -25.64 26.81 -8.21
C TYR A 299 -26.16 27.91 -9.17
N MET A 300 -27.48 28.13 -9.17
CA MET A 300 -28.11 29.18 -9.93
C MET A 300 -28.54 30.27 -8.97
N GLU A 301 -28.21 31.54 -9.27
CA GLU A 301 -28.64 32.70 -8.57
C GLU A 301 -29.06 33.77 -9.60
N ASP A 302 -30.27 34.27 -9.51
CA ASP A 302 -30.85 35.26 -10.47
C ASP A 302 -30.72 34.80 -11.95
N LYS A 303 -30.93 33.51 -12.22
CA LYS A 303 -30.74 32.86 -13.53
C LYS A 303 -29.32 32.92 -14.09
N VAL A 304 -28.34 33.27 -13.26
CA VAL A 304 -26.95 33.30 -13.63
C VAL A 304 -26.27 32.07 -12.98
N PRO A 305 -25.55 31.23 -13.75
CA PRO A 305 -24.79 30.13 -13.18
C PRO A 305 -23.60 30.67 -12.39
N LYS A 306 -23.57 30.34 -11.12
CA LYS A 306 -22.46 30.66 -10.20
C LYS A 306 -21.83 29.39 -9.63
N ARG A 307 -20.65 29.52 -9.05
CA ARG A 307 -20.03 28.47 -8.30
C ARG A 307 -19.33 29.00 -7.06
N THR A 308 -19.24 28.15 -6.06
CA THR A 308 -18.31 28.30 -4.94
C THR A 308 -17.16 27.34 -5.14
N LEU A 309 -15.95 27.87 -5.24
CA LEU A 309 -14.73 27.09 -5.40
C LEU A 309 -14.08 26.88 -4.03
N LEU A 310 -13.76 25.63 -3.71
CA LEU A 310 -12.97 25.25 -2.55
C LEU A 310 -11.62 24.68 -3.02
N LYS A 311 -10.52 25.25 -2.56
CA LYS A 311 -9.22 24.60 -2.58
C LYS A 311 -9.06 23.87 -1.25
N VAL A 312 -9.12 22.57 -1.32
CA VAL A 312 -9.13 21.67 -0.16
C VAL A 312 -7.72 21.16 0.11
N PHE A 313 -7.26 21.34 1.34
CA PHE A 313 -6.08 20.65 1.88
C PHE A 313 -6.58 19.56 2.82
N GLY A 314 -6.08 18.36 2.67
CA GLY A 314 -6.60 17.26 3.47
C GLY A 314 -5.64 16.10 3.60
N ILE A 315 -5.97 15.23 4.54
CA ILE A 315 -5.27 13.98 4.76
C ILE A 315 -5.93 12.91 3.90
N ARG A 316 -5.21 12.44 2.88
CA ARG A 316 -5.61 11.30 2.09
C ARG A 316 -5.33 10.03 2.88
N ILE A 317 -6.31 9.17 2.99
CA ILE A 317 -6.22 7.87 3.65
C ILE A 317 -6.41 6.80 2.59
N ASP A 318 -5.40 5.94 2.44
CA ASP A 318 -5.44 4.77 1.56
C ASP A 318 -5.44 3.51 2.44
N ILE A 319 -6.49 2.68 2.33
CA ILE A 319 -6.59 1.42 3.06
C ILE A 319 -6.12 0.30 2.16
N ILE A 320 -5.04 -0.34 2.56
CA ILE A 320 -4.36 -1.39 1.83
C ILE A 320 -4.57 -2.70 2.58
N VAL A 321 -5.23 -3.67 1.98
CA VAL A 321 -5.41 -4.99 2.58
C VAL A 321 -4.36 -5.93 2.04
N GLN A 322 -3.53 -6.45 2.94
CA GLN A 322 -2.57 -7.52 2.65
C GLN A 322 -3.10 -8.81 3.29
N SER A 323 -3.03 -9.90 2.55
CA SER A 323 -3.57 -11.16 3.02
C SER A 323 -2.74 -12.33 2.54
N LEU A 324 -2.39 -13.19 3.47
CA LEU A 324 -1.68 -14.44 3.21
C LEU A 324 -2.24 -15.51 4.14
N ALA A 325 -2.88 -16.51 3.57
CA ALA A 325 -3.28 -17.69 4.31
C ALA A 325 -2.43 -18.89 3.92
N ARG A 326 -2.18 -19.75 4.89
CA ARG A 326 -1.45 -21.00 4.70
C ARG A 326 -2.25 -22.15 5.30
N LYS A 327 -2.22 -23.30 4.62
CA LYS A 327 -2.87 -24.53 5.09
C LYS A 327 -2.06 -25.73 4.61
N PHE A 328 -1.97 -26.78 5.43
CA PHE A 328 -1.37 -28.04 5.06
C PHE A 328 -2.01 -28.58 3.76
N ASP A 329 -1.13 -29.02 2.85
CA ASP A 329 -1.57 -29.67 1.61
C ASP A 329 -0.60 -30.82 1.27
N ILE A 330 -1.19 -31.92 0.81
CA ILE A 330 -0.44 -33.13 0.46
C ILE A 330 0.47 -32.89 -0.75
N ILE A 331 0.03 -32.10 -1.73
CA ILE A 331 0.78 -31.88 -2.98
C ILE A 331 2.09 -31.12 -2.71
N PRO A 332 2.11 -29.94 -2.06
CA PRO A 332 3.35 -29.27 -1.69
C PRO A 332 4.23 -30.13 -0.79
N THR A 333 3.63 -30.89 0.12
CA THR A 333 4.38 -31.79 1.02
C THR A 333 5.12 -32.86 0.23
N LEU A 334 4.45 -33.55 -0.69
CA LEU A 334 5.10 -34.58 -1.52
C LEU A 334 6.15 -33.99 -2.44
N THR A 335 5.90 -32.82 -3.01
CA THR A 335 6.91 -32.14 -3.86
C THR A 335 8.11 -31.68 -3.05
N ALA A 336 7.92 -31.16 -1.83
CA ALA A 336 9.01 -30.78 -0.94
C ALA A 336 9.85 -31.99 -0.51
N ILE A 337 9.20 -33.12 -0.16
CA ILE A 337 9.90 -34.36 0.16
C ILE A 337 10.63 -34.88 -1.08
N GLY A 338 9.99 -34.96 -2.24
CA GLY A 338 10.60 -35.47 -3.48
C GLY A 338 11.80 -34.62 -3.92
N SER A 339 11.69 -33.30 -3.86
CA SER A 339 12.81 -32.39 -4.14
C SER A 339 13.96 -32.56 -3.12
N GLY A 340 13.63 -32.74 -1.83
CA GLY A 340 14.60 -32.99 -0.78
C GLY A 340 15.37 -34.27 -1.02
N VAL A 341 14.69 -35.36 -1.36
CA VAL A 341 15.32 -36.64 -1.72
C VAL A 341 16.19 -36.50 -2.96
N GLY A 342 15.70 -35.75 -3.99
CA GLY A 342 16.48 -35.46 -5.19
C GLY A 342 17.78 -34.71 -4.89
N ILE A 343 17.71 -33.61 -4.11
CA ILE A 343 18.88 -32.84 -3.68
C ILE A 343 19.87 -33.73 -2.92
N PHE A 344 19.35 -34.54 -1.99
CA PHE A 344 20.19 -35.49 -1.23
C PHE A 344 20.90 -36.48 -2.16
N GLY A 345 20.21 -37.05 -3.14
CA GLY A 345 20.76 -37.94 -4.15
C GLY A 345 21.85 -37.29 -5.01
N VAL A 346 21.61 -36.07 -5.51
CA VAL A 346 22.61 -35.30 -6.29
C VAL A 346 23.85 -34.99 -5.45
N VAL A 347 23.69 -34.56 -4.19
CA VAL A 347 24.82 -34.29 -3.30
C VAL A 347 25.60 -35.55 -3.04
N CYS A 348 24.97 -36.69 -2.79
CA CYS A 348 25.64 -37.97 -2.65
C CYS A 348 26.43 -38.36 -3.91
N TRP A 349 25.84 -38.13 -5.10
CA TRP A 349 26.50 -38.42 -6.38
C TRP A 349 27.72 -37.51 -6.62
N LEU A 350 27.60 -36.21 -6.36
CA LEU A 350 28.70 -35.25 -6.46
C LEU A 350 29.85 -35.59 -5.49
N LEU A 351 29.54 -35.97 -4.24
CA LEU A 351 30.53 -36.38 -3.28
C LEU A 351 31.29 -37.63 -3.73
N LEU A 352 30.60 -38.61 -4.32
CA LEU A 352 31.22 -39.78 -4.90
C LEU A 352 32.12 -39.41 -6.09
N SER A 353 31.72 -38.50 -6.93
CA SER A 353 32.51 -38.03 -8.09
C SER A 353 33.75 -37.28 -7.65
N VAL A 354 33.64 -36.39 -6.66
CA VAL A 354 34.80 -35.66 -6.08
C VAL A 354 35.76 -36.59 -5.35
N THR A 355 35.25 -37.55 -4.59
CA THR A 355 36.11 -38.56 -3.91
C THR A 355 36.80 -39.46 -4.92
N TRP A 356 36.16 -39.80 -6.05
CA TRP A 356 36.80 -40.55 -7.12
C TRP A 356 37.89 -39.73 -7.82
N CYS A 357 37.66 -38.46 -8.08
CA CYS A 357 38.65 -37.53 -8.63
C CYS A 357 39.85 -37.34 -7.67
N CYS A 358 39.62 -37.21 -6.36
CA CYS A 358 40.66 -37.15 -5.36
C CYS A 358 41.43 -38.47 -5.19
N CYS A 359 40.75 -39.62 -5.38
CA CYS A 359 41.41 -40.95 -5.30
C CYS A 359 42.29 -41.23 -6.52
N ILE A 360 42.07 -40.56 -7.67
CA ILE A 360 42.99 -40.65 -8.81
C ILE A 360 44.27 -39.85 -8.55
N CYS A 361 44.21 -38.81 -7.71
CA CYS A 361 45.39 -37.97 -7.35
C CYS A 361 46.21 -38.46 -6.15
N PHE A 362 45.76 -39.50 -5.38
CA PHE A 362 46.49 -40.08 -4.26
C PHE A 362 46.78 -41.57 -4.50
N PRO A 363 47.98 -42.09 -4.15
CA PRO A 363 48.37 -43.41 -4.51
C PRO A 363 47.54 -44.50 -3.83
N LYS A 364 47.31 -45.56 -4.61
CA LYS A 364 46.58 -46.80 -4.31
C LYS A 364 46.95 -47.41 -2.95
N GLU A 365 46.11 -47.24 -1.95
CA GLU A 365 46.01 -48.22 -0.88
C GLU A 365 44.52 -48.40 -0.52
N ASN A 366 44.06 -49.66 -0.69
CA ASN A 366 42.76 -50.18 -0.23
C ASN A 366 41.51 -49.94 -1.07
N PHE A 367 41.52 -50.33 -2.35
CA PHE A 367 40.27 -50.59 -3.08
C PHE A 367 40.05 -52.09 -3.20
N THR A 368 39.02 -52.62 -2.55
CA THR A 368 38.51 -53.98 -2.85
C THR A 368 37.24 -53.83 -3.70
N ARG A 369 37.26 -54.36 -4.94
CA ARG A 369 36.07 -54.58 -5.76
C ARG A 369 35.34 -55.81 -5.23
N THR A 370 34.09 -55.70 -4.92
CA THR A 370 33.10 -56.77 -4.83
C THR A 370 32.14 -56.67 -5.99
#